data_27901b33c690556de114a07e2f03b8bc
#
_entry.id   27901b33c690556de114a07e2f03b8bc
#
_cell.length_a   1.000
_cell.length_b   1.000
_cell.length_c   1.000
_cell.angle_alpha   90.00
_cell.angle_beta   90.00
_cell.angle_gamma   90.00
#
_symmetry.space_group_name_H-M   'P 1'
#
loop_
_entity.id
_entity.type
_entity.pdbx_description
1 polymer ?
#
loop_
_entity_poly.entity_id
_entity_poly.type
_entity_poly.pdbx_seq_one_letter_code
_entity_poly.pdbx_strand_id
1 'polypeptide(L)'
;MESICAIKDIYKALYQFEKTFAEVHDITINEAMLLCCLKDGETKSAGMICEYIGLSNSRVSKVITAVENKGYIRRNINKNDKRQMCFYLTPGGKEKIQQMMNAELCFDGLFEKLKTCMEKG
;
A
#
# COMPACT_ATOMS: atom_id res chain seq x y z
N MET A 1 1.20 19.98 24.13
CA MET A 1 0.44 18.77 24.50
C MET A 1 -0.75 18.53 23.61
N GLU A 2 -1.40 19.57 23.16
CA GLU A 2 -2.51 19.45 22.21
C GLU A 2 -2.10 18.75 20.90
N SER A 3 -0.88 19.01 20.42
CA SER A 3 -0.36 18.38 19.22
C SER A 3 -0.23 16.86 19.37
N ILE A 4 0.15 16.39 20.55
CA ILE A 4 0.25 14.96 20.83
C ILE A 4 -1.12 14.32 20.83
N CYS A 5 -2.12 15.02 21.40
CA CYS A 5 -3.49 14.52 21.39
C CYS A 5 -4.07 14.46 19.98
N ALA A 6 -3.74 15.45 19.13
CA ALA A 6 -4.15 15.45 17.74
C ALA A 6 -3.51 14.28 16.96
N ILE A 7 -2.24 13.97 17.22
CA ILE A 7 -1.56 12.84 16.60
C ILE A 7 -2.24 11.53 16.98
N LYS A 8 -2.62 11.38 18.25
CA LYS A 8 -3.36 10.19 18.70
C LYS A 8 -4.65 10.00 17.87
N ASP A 9 -5.37 11.07 17.67
CA ASP A 9 -6.63 11.02 16.91
C ASP A 9 -6.39 10.68 15.44
N ILE A 10 -5.29 11.18 14.87
CA ILE A 10 -4.88 10.85 13.50
C ILE A 10 -4.56 9.36 13.37
N TYR A 11 -3.77 8.82 14.28
CA TYR A 11 -3.45 7.38 14.29
C TYR A 11 -4.70 6.53 14.39
N LYS A 12 -5.62 6.93 15.27
CA LYS A 12 -6.88 6.22 15.46
C LYS A 12 -7.72 6.21 14.18
N ALA A 13 -7.81 7.36 13.51
CA ALA A 13 -8.55 7.48 12.27
C ALA A 13 -7.95 6.63 11.17
N LEU A 14 -6.62 6.64 11.04
CA LEU A 14 -5.90 5.83 10.05
C LEU A 14 -6.08 4.33 10.32
N TYR A 15 -5.96 3.93 11.58
CA TYR A 15 -6.14 2.53 11.96
C TYR A 15 -7.53 2.01 11.60
N GLN A 16 -8.56 2.80 11.90
CA GLN A 16 -9.94 2.43 11.58
C GLN A 16 -10.16 2.34 10.07
N PHE A 17 -9.55 3.28 9.32
CA PHE A 17 -9.63 3.27 7.87
C PHE A 17 -8.94 2.02 7.29
N GLU A 18 -7.75 1.69 7.78
CA GLU A 18 -7.01 0.51 7.32
C GLU A 18 -7.81 -0.76 7.55
N LYS A 19 -8.46 -0.87 8.69
CA LYS A 19 -9.29 -2.02 9.03
C LYS A 19 -10.46 -2.17 8.06
N THR A 20 -11.17 -1.08 7.82
CA THR A 20 -12.31 -1.06 6.90
C THR A 20 -11.87 -1.37 5.48
N PHE A 21 -10.74 -0.78 5.06
CA PHE A 21 -10.18 -1.00 3.74
C PHE A 21 -9.89 -2.49 3.52
N ALA A 22 -9.25 -3.14 4.49
CA ALA A 22 -8.93 -4.57 4.38
C ALA A 22 -10.19 -5.44 4.32
N GLU A 23 -11.23 -5.07 5.05
CA GLU A 23 -12.51 -5.79 5.04
C GLU A 23 -13.22 -5.65 3.69
N VAL A 24 -13.17 -4.46 3.09
CA VAL A 24 -13.86 -4.19 1.84
C VAL A 24 -13.11 -4.77 0.64
N HIS A 25 -11.80 -4.61 0.60
CA HIS A 25 -11.00 -4.96 -0.57
C HIS A 25 -10.24 -6.28 -0.46
N ASP A 26 -10.25 -6.91 0.70
CA ASP A 26 -9.50 -8.15 0.97
C ASP A 26 -8.01 -7.99 0.68
N ILE A 27 -7.48 -6.82 0.96
CA ILE A 27 -6.08 -6.47 0.79
C ILE A 27 -5.77 -5.33 1.77
N THR A 28 -4.57 -5.34 2.33
CA THR A 28 -4.17 -4.29 3.28
C THR A 28 -3.76 -3.01 2.52
N ILE A 29 -3.71 -1.90 3.24
CA ILE A 29 -3.23 -0.62 2.68
C ILE A 29 -1.81 -0.76 2.15
N ASN A 30 -0.93 -1.43 2.91
CA ASN A 30 0.46 -1.61 2.47
C ASN A 30 0.55 -2.45 1.20
N GLU A 31 -0.28 -3.48 1.10
CA GLU A 31 -0.37 -4.29 -0.11
C GLU A 31 -0.89 -3.46 -1.30
N ALA A 32 -1.90 -2.63 -1.05
CA ALA A 32 -2.43 -1.74 -2.08
C ALA A 32 -1.39 -0.72 -2.55
N MET A 33 -0.58 -0.18 -1.64
CA MET A 33 0.50 0.73 -1.99
C MET A 33 1.54 0.07 -2.88
N LEU A 34 1.84 -1.21 -2.62
CA LEU A 34 2.74 -1.97 -3.47
C LEU A 34 2.19 -2.10 -4.89
N LEU A 35 0.91 -2.43 -5.02
CA LEU A 35 0.27 -2.50 -6.33
C LEU A 35 0.31 -1.15 -7.04
N CYS A 36 0.06 -0.07 -6.32
CA CYS A 36 0.14 1.29 -6.87
C CYS A 36 1.56 1.62 -7.35
N CYS A 37 2.58 1.14 -6.65
CA CYS A 37 3.97 1.32 -7.05
C CYS A 37 4.24 0.70 -8.43
N LEU A 38 3.57 -0.40 -8.74
CA LEU A 38 3.78 -1.16 -9.97
C LEU A 38 2.77 -0.87 -11.07
N LYS A 39 1.85 0.06 -10.85
CA LYS A 39 0.74 0.31 -11.79
C LYS A 39 1.19 0.90 -13.13
N ASP A 40 2.39 1.48 -13.20
CA ASP A 40 2.93 2.03 -14.44
C ASP A 40 3.37 0.94 -15.43
N GLY A 41 3.33 -0.33 -15.02
CA GLY A 41 3.70 -1.45 -15.86
C GLY A 41 5.19 -1.76 -15.86
N GLU A 42 5.99 -0.98 -15.16
CA GLU A 42 7.43 -1.22 -15.08
C GLU A 42 7.77 -2.19 -13.96
N THR A 43 8.85 -2.95 -14.15
CA THR A 43 9.37 -3.80 -13.08
C THR A 43 10.14 -2.94 -12.09
N LYS A 44 10.05 -3.31 -10.82
CA LYS A 44 10.71 -2.58 -9.74
C LYS A 44 11.43 -3.55 -8.81
N SER A 45 12.60 -3.14 -8.33
CA SER A 45 13.34 -3.92 -7.33
C SER A 45 12.69 -3.75 -5.95
N ALA A 46 13.05 -4.64 -5.02
CA ALA A 46 12.59 -4.52 -3.63
C ALA A 46 13.00 -3.17 -3.02
N GLY A 47 14.22 -2.69 -3.34
CA GLY A 47 14.70 -1.39 -2.85
C GLY A 47 13.83 -0.23 -3.33
N MET A 48 13.43 -0.26 -4.59
CA MET A 48 12.55 0.77 -5.15
C MET A 48 11.17 0.74 -4.49
N ILE A 49 10.66 -0.45 -4.21
CA ILE A 49 9.37 -0.61 -3.52
C ILE A 49 9.47 -0.09 -2.10
N CYS A 50 10.55 -0.41 -1.38
CA CYS A 50 10.80 0.10 -0.03
C CYS A 50 10.77 1.62 0.01
N GLU A 51 11.45 2.25 -0.94
CA GLU A 51 11.53 3.69 -1.02
C GLU A 51 10.15 4.30 -1.31
N TYR A 52 9.40 3.69 -2.20
CA TYR A 52 8.06 4.17 -2.55
C TYR A 52 7.10 4.10 -1.36
N ILE A 53 7.07 2.97 -0.66
CA ILE A 53 6.12 2.76 0.45
C ILE A 53 6.61 3.44 1.73
N GLY A 54 7.91 3.52 1.93
CA GLY A 54 8.49 4.14 3.11
C GLY A 54 8.53 3.23 4.34
N LEU A 55 8.56 1.91 4.13
CA LEU A 55 8.68 0.93 5.20
C LEU A 55 10.07 0.31 5.22
N SER A 56 10.40 -0.38 6.31
CA SER A 56 11.66 -1.12 6.43
C SER A 56 11.71 -2.28 5.45
N ASN A 57 12.94 -2.73 5.14
CA ASN A 57 13.14 -3.86 4.23
C ASN A 57 12.41 -5.12 4.71
N SER A 58 12.43 -5.40 6.02
CA SER A 58 11.78 -6.59 6.55
C SER A 58 10.25 -6.52 6.44
N ARG A 59 9.67 -5.33 6.64
CA ARG A 59 8.23 -5.14 6.50
C ARG A 59 7.80 -5.24 5.05
N VAL A 60 8.55 -4.62 4.14
CA VAL A 60 8.27 -4.69 2.70
C VAL A 60 8.38 -6.12 2.19
N SER A 61 9.37 -6.86 2.68
CA SER A 61 9.53 -8.27 2.31
C SER A 61 8.27 -9.09 2.64
N LYS A 62 7.67 -8.83 3.79
CA LYS A 62 6.42 -9.49 4.20
C LYS A 62 5.25 -9.09 3.30
N VAL A 63 5.18 -7.81 2.94
CA VAL A 63 4.14 -7.30 2.04
C VAL A 63 4.28 -7.93 0.66
N ILE A 64 5.50 -7.99 0.13
CA ILE A 64 5.78 -8.62 -1.17
C ILE A 64 5.33 -10.08 -1.16
N THR A 65 5.71 -10.83 -0.13
CA THR A 65 5.33 -12.24 -0.01
C THR A 65 3.81 -12.41 0.01
N ALA A 66 3.11 -11.57 0.77
CA ALA A 66 1.65 -11.63 0.86
C ALA A 66 1.00 -11.36 -0.50
N VAL A 67 1.48 -10.36 -1.22
CA VAL A 67 0.91 -9.98 -2.52
C VAL A 67 1.23 -11.03 -3.58
N GLU A 68 2.43 -11.63 -3.54
CA GLU A 68 2.78 -12.75 -4.41
C GLU A 68 1.85 -13.95 -4.17
N ASN A 69 1.59 -14.26 -2.90
CA ASN A 69 0.71 -15.37 -2.53
C ASN A 69 -0.72 -15.16 -3.00
N LYS A 70 -1.15 -13.93 -3.12
CA LYS A 70 -2.47 -13.58 -3.66
C LYS A 70 -2.50 -13.63 -5.20
N GLY A 71 -1.34 -13.78 -5.84
CA GLY A 71 -1.25 -13.87 -7.29
C GLY A 71 -1.29 -12.53 -8.01
N TYR A 72 -1.06 -11.43 -7.32
CA TYR A 72 -1.15 -10.09 -7.89
C TYR A 72 0.17 -9.59 -8.46
N ILE A 73 1.28 -10.15 -8.02
CA ILE A 73 2.61 -9.82 -8.55
C ILE A 73 3.41 -11.10 -8.74
N ARG A 74 4.45 -11.01 -9.58
CA ARG A 74 5.43 -12.06 -9.76
C ARG A 74 6.81 -11.45 -9.73
N ARG A 75 7.80 -12.29 -9.41
CA ARG A 75 9.19 -11.87 -9.40
C ARG A 75 9.89 -12.35 -10.65
N ASN A 76 10.89 -11.58 -11.04
CA ASN A 76 11.76 -11.89 -12.16
C ASN A 76 13.19 -11.56 -11.77
N ILE A 77 14.15 -12.33 -12.28
CA ILE A 77 15.55 -12.06 -12.01
C ILE A 77 16.03 -11.00 -13.00
N ASN A 78 16.71 -9.97 -12.49
CA ASN A 78 17.31 -8.95 -13.34
C ASN A 78 18.37 -9.58 -14.24
N LYS A 79 18.22 -9.42 -15.55
CA LYS A 79 19.15 -9.99 -16.53
C LYS A 79 20.57 -9.44 -16.42
N ASN A 80 20.68 -8.20 -15.94
CA ASN A 80 21.98 -7.53 -15.81
C ASN A 80 22.63 -7.79 -14.47
N ASP A 81 21.86 -8.14 -13.45
CA ASP A 81 22.35 -8.49 -12.11
C ASP A 81 21.51 -9.62 -11.55
N LYS A 82 22.05 -10.82 -11.57
CA LYS A 82 21.36 -12.04 -11.12
C LYS A 82 21.01 -12.01 -9.63
N ARG A 83 21.61 -11.10 -8.86
CA ARG A 83 21.34 -10.96 -7.42
C ARG A 83 20.10 -10.10 -7.16
N GLN A 84 19.67 -9.34 -8.16
CA GLN A 84 18.58 -8.39 -7.99
C GLN A 84 17.28 -8.97 -8.54
N MET A 85 16.32 -9.15 -7.64
CA MET A 85 14.95 -9.53 -7.99
C MET A 85 14.15 -8.29 -8.35
N CYS A 86 13.36 -8.40 -9.41
CA CYS A 86 12.41 -7.38 -9.81
C CYS A 86 11.00 -7.94 -9.74
N PHE A 87 10.04 -7.09 -9.52
CA PHE A 87 8.63 -7.47 -9.35
C PHE A 87 7.78 -6.73 -10.37
N TYR A 88 6.71 -7.38 -10.82
CA TYR A 88 5.79 -6.81 -11.79
C TYR A 88 4.37 -7.30 -11.54
N LEU A 89 3.39 -6.51 -12.00
CA LEU A 89 1.97 -6.87 -11.86
C LEU A 89 1.59 -8.01 -12.79
N THR A 90 0.82 -8.94 -12.26
CA THR A 90 0.12 -9.94 -13.06
C THR A 90 -1.18 -9.35 -13.60
N PRO A 91 -1.86 -10.01 -14.56
CA PRO A 91 -3.20 -9.59 -14.96
C PRO A 91 -4.16 -9.50 -13.78
N GLY A 92 -4.05 -10.43 -12.81
CA GLY A 92 -4.85 -10.39 -11.58
C GLY A 92 -4.55 -9.16 -10.73
N GLY A 93 -3.29 -8.75 -10.68
CA GLY A 93 -2.90 -7.52 -9.98
C GLY A 93 -3.46 -6.27 -10.62
N LYS A 94 -3.44 -6.21 -11.95
CA LYS A 94 -4.02 -5.09 -12.69
C LYS A 94 -5.53 -5.00 -12.47
N GLU A 95 -6.21 -6.14 -12.48
CA GLU A 95 -7.64 -6.20 -12.22
C GLU A 95 -7.96 -5.75 -10.79
N LYS A 96 -7.13 -6.15 -9.83
CA LYS A 96 -7.31 -5.74 -8.43
C LYS A 96 -7.21 -4.23 -8.29
N ILE A 97 -6.23 -3.60 -8.93
CA ILE A 97 -6.10 -2.13 -8.93
C ILE A 97 -7.36 -1.50 -9.50
N GLN A 98 -7.86 -2.01 -10.61
CA GLN A 98 -9.05 -1.49 -11.26
C GLN A 98 -10.27 -1.58 -10.34
N GLN A 99 -10.43 -2.70 -9.65
CA GLN A 99 -11.51 -2.90 -8.68
C GLN A 99 -11.44 -1.88 -7.55
N MET A 100 -10.23 -1.63 -7.01
CA MET A 100 -10.05 -0.67 -5.94
C MET A 100 -10.33 0.76 -6.38
N MET A 101 -9.97 1.10 -7.61
CA MET A 101 -10.21 2.44 -8.17
C MET A 101 -11.70 2.67 -8.45
N ASN A 102 -12.41 1.63 -8.86
CA ASN A 102 -13.84 1.71 -9.17
C ASN A 102 -14.72 1.65 -7.93
N ALA A 103 -14.23 1.01 -6.86
CA ALA A 103 -14.96 0.92 -5.61
C ALA A 103 -14.76 2.22 -4.84
N GLU A 104 -15.84 2.94 -4.59
CA GLU A 104 -15.77 4.15 -3.80
C GLU A 104 -15.57 3.81 -2.33
N LEU A 105 -14.31 3.70 -1.93
CA LEU A 105 -13.99 3.76 -0.54
C LEU A 105 -13.86 5.24 -0.20
N CYS A 106 -14.45 5.66 0.91
CA CYS A 106 -14.50 7.05 1.31
C CYS A 106 -13.15 7.63 1.71
N PHE A 107 -12.24 7.79 0.73
CA PHE A 107 -11.01 8.53 0.97
C PHE A 107 -11.30 9.97 1.36
N ASP A 108 -12.35 10.56 0.77
CA ASP A 108 -12.77 11.90 1.11
C ASP A 108 -13.19 11.99 2.58
N GLY A 109 -13.89 10.99 3.08
CA GLY A 109 -14.26 10.92 4.50
C GLY A 109 -13.05 10.83 5.41
N LEU A 110 -12.02 10.04 5.01
CA LEU A 110 -10.78 9.95 5.76
C LEU A 110 -10.07 11.30 5.80
N PHE A 111 -9.92 11.96 4.65
CA PHE A 111 -9.22 13.24 4.55
C PHE A 111 -9.92 14.31 5.39
N GLU A 112 -11.24 14.36 5.36
CA GLU A 112 -12.01 15.27 6.19
C GLU A 112 -11.77 15.01 7.68
N LYS A 113 -11.74 13.74 8.07
CA LYS A 113 -11.52 13.34 9.46
C LYS A 113 -10.12 13.72 9.92
N LEU A 114 -9.10 13.49 9.07
CA LEU A 114 -7.72 13.86 9.36
C LEU A 114 -7.57 15.38 9.49
N LYS A 115 -8.22 16.12 8.60
CA LYS A 115 -8.23 17.57 8.63
C LYS A 115 -8.82 18.09 9.95
N THR A 116 -9.93 17.52 10.38
CA THR A 116 -10.57 17.87 11.65
C THR A 116 -9.64 17.60 12.82
N CYS A 117 -8.93 16.46 12.83
CA CYS A 117 -7.96 16.13 13.87
C CYS A 117 -6.81 17.14 13.92
N MET A 118 -6.34 17.58 12.76
CA MET A 118 -5.26 18.57 12.67
C MET A 118 -5.71 19.94 13.17
N GLU A 119 -6.95 20.33 12.88
CA GLU A 119 -7.51 21.62 13.30
C GLU A 119 -7.74 21.70 14.81
N LYS A 120 -7.99 20.58 15.46
CA LYS A 120 -8.16 20.52 16.92
C LYS A 120 -6.86 20.69 17.70
N GLY A 121 -5.76 20.42 17.05
CA GLY A 121 -4.44 20.60 17.63
C GLY A 121 -3.98 22.03 17.51
#